data_3ca5b430054d529f7a65cb0110ab0b2d
#
_entry.id   3ca5b430054d529f7a65cb0110ab0b2d
#
_cell.length_a   1.000
_cell.length_b   1.000
_cell.length_c   1.000
_cell.angle_alpha   90.00
_cell.angle_beta   90.00
_cell.angle_gamma   90.00
#
_symmetry.space_group_name_H-M   'P 1'
#
loop_
_entity.id
_entity.type
_entity.pdbx_description
1 polymer ?
#
loop_
_entity_poly.entity_id
_entity_poly.type
_entity_poly.pdbx_seq_one_letter_code
_entity_poly.pdbx_strand_id
1 'polypeptide(L)'
;MADSPFAALVEENGRVHIIALTDESLKIKGIGVFNPHATLGKIEFGQEVQIGSKVFTRLPPRLPELVQGMKRRAQTIGSKDAGVLIARLGIGPGDVVLEAGLGSGGQSMHIARVLGSSGHLITVEPREEHSEVGLENLAMLSKAIDAFPQHSHVHGRIESCVEEIQSISEHVDAILLDLPEHPIAIRSVAPLLSIGGRMSCYCPVSTQLEQAWAACEEVGLEVEWAGEIIEREWGKASKGGVRPVNGPFGHTAFLLIAQRKA
;
A
#
# COMPACT_ATOMS: atom_id res chain seq x y z
N MET A 1 -20.04 -6.09 -2.28
CA MET A 1 -19.01 -6.72 -3.17
C MET A 1 -19.59 -7.40 -4.41
N ALA A 2 -20.88 -7.72 -4.44
CA ALA A 2 -21.52 -8.25 -5.67
C ALA A 2 -21.50 -7.24 -6.83
N ASP A 3 -21.48 -5.96 -6.55
CA ASP A 3 -21.58 -4.84 -7.51
C ASP A 3 -20.25 -4.08 -7.72
N SER A 4 -19.10 -4.72 -7.45
CA SER A 4 -17.81 -4.07 -7.73
C SER A 4 -17.67 -3.80 -9.22
N PRO A 5 -17.24 -2.57 -9.63
CA PRO A 5 -17.00 -2.24 -11.02
C PRO A 5 -15.75 -2.94 -11.59
N PHE A 6 -15.13 -3.82 -10.82
CA PHE A 6 -13.96 -4.59 -11.23
C PHE A 6 -14.17 -6.08 -11.02
N ALA A 7 -13.47 -6.89 -11.82
CA ALA A 7 -13.29 -8.32 -11.63
C ALA A 7 -11.80 -8.63 -11.46
N ALA A 8 -11.47 -9.56 -10.56
CA ALA A 8 -10.15 -10.15 -10.49
C ALA A 8 -10.16 -11.45 -11.33
N LEU A 9 -9.27 -11.52 -12.31
CA LEU A 9 -9.02 -12.72 -13.12
C LEU A 9 -7.70 -13.32 -12.71
N VAL A 10 -7.73 -14.55 -12.22
CA VAL A 10 -6.54 -15.24 -11.70
C VAL A 10 -6.16 -16.39 -12.64
N GLU A 11 -4.93 -16.36 -13.15
CA GLU A 11 -4.35 -17.46 -13.93
C GLU A 11 -3.98 -18.64 -13.01
N GLU A 12 -3.84 -19.86 -13.55
CA GLU A 12 -3.44 -21.05 -12.81
C GLU A 12 -2.09 -20.87 -12.05
N ASN A 13 -1.19 -20.07 -12.60
CA ASN A 13 0.10 -19.73 -11.95
C ASN A 13 -0.02 -18.67 -10.83
N GLY A 14 -1.23 -18.26 -10.48
CA GLY A 14 -1.51 -17.25 -9.44
C GLY A 14 -1.41 -15.79 -9.90
N ARG A 15 -1.12 -15.53 -11.17
CA ARG A 15 -1.06 -14.15 -11.68
C ARG A 15 -2.45 -13.52 -11.71
N VAL A 16 -2.58 -12.33 -11.15
CA VAL A 16 -3.83 -11.58 -11.04
C VAL A 16 -3.89 -10.45 -12.06
N HIS A 17 -5.06 -10.29 -12.66
CA HIS A 17 -5.40 -9.17 -13.53
C HIS A 17 -6.68 -8.51 -13.00
N ILE A 18 -6.63 -7.22 -12.73
CA ILE A 18 -7.82 -6.44 -12.35
C ILE A 18 -8.41 -5.82 -13.60
N ILE A 19 -9.65 -6.15 -13.88
CA ILE A 19 -10.38 -5.76 -15.08
C ILE A 19 -11.55 -4.88 -14.71
N ALA A 20 -11.59 -3.65 -15.23
CA ALA A 20 -12.76 -2.80 -15.12
C ALA A 20 -13.92 -3.42 -15.95
N LEU A 21 -15.10 -3.56 -15.35
CA LEU A 21 -16.30 -4.05 -16.00
C LEU A 21 -16.94 -2.92 -16.83
N THR A 22 -16.50 -2.78 -18.07
CA THR A 22 -17.00 -1.78 -19.03
C THR A 22 -17.68 -2.45 -20.20
N ASP A 23 -18.57 -1.72 -20.87
CA ASP A 23 -19.24 -2.18 -22.10
C ASP A 23 -18.35 -2.03 -23.34
N GLU A 24 -17.24 -1.34 -23.22
CA GLU A 24 -16.26 -1.20 -24.30
C GLU A 24 -15.28 -2.36 -24.35
N SER A 25 -14.86 -2.73 -25.57
CA SER A 25 -13.84 -3.76 -25.73
C SER A 25 -12.49 -3.25 -25.27
N LEU A 26 -11.84 -3.97 -24.38
CA LEU A 26 -10.51 -3.68 -23.85
C LEU A 26 -9.47 -4.60 -24.49
N LYS A 27 -8.31 -4.01 -24.83
CA LYS A 27 -7.11 -4.78 -25.23
C LYS A 27 -6.20 -4.92 -24.00
N ILE A 28 -6.08 -6.12 -23.49
CA ILE A 28 -5.24 -6.41 -22.32
C ILE A 28 -4.05 -7.24 -22.76
N LYS A 29 -2.85 -6.72 -22.43
CA LYS A 29 -1.59 -7.39 -22.78
C LYS A 29 -1.53 -8.79 -22.16
N GLY A 30 -1.32 -9.79 -23.01
CA GLY A 30 -1.23 -11.20 -22.58
C GLY A 30 -2.57 -11.91 -22.36
N ILE A 31 -3.70 -11.23 -22.56
CA ILE A 31 -5.04 -11.83 -22.53
C ILE A 31 -5.71 -11.77 -23.90
N GLY A 32 -5.76 -10.58 -24.52
CA GLY A 32 -6.41 -10.37 -25.80
C GLY A 32 -7.34 -9.16 -25.81
N VAL A 33 -8.27 -9.16 -26.77
CA VAL A 33 -9.32 -8.13 -26.90
C VAL A 33 -10.66 -8.79 -26.57
N PHE A 34 -11.39 -8.24 -25.62
CA PHE A 34 -12.74 -8.72 -25.26
C PHE A 34 -13.55 -7.60 -24.60
N ASN A 35 -14.87 -7.76 -24.60
CA ASN A 35 -15.77 -6.88 -23.85
C ASN A 35 -15.92 -7.43 -22.42
N PRO A 36 -15.44 -6.71 -21.38
CA PRO A 36 -15.46 -7.23 -20.00
C PRO A 36 -16.86 -7.50 -19.48
N HIS A 37 -17.80 -6.58 -19.67
CA HIS A 37 -19.15 -6.73 -19.15
C HIS A 37 -19.88 -7.91 -19.82
N ALA A 38 -19.82 -8.00 -21.16
CA ALA A 38 -20.45 -9.10 -21.89
C ALA A 38 -19.83 -10.47 -21.55
N THR A 39 -18.50 -10.51 -21.34
CA THR A 39 -17.77 -11.76 -21.08
C THR A 39 -17.89 -12.20 -19.61
N LEU A 40 -17.75 -11.25 -18.66
CA LEU A 40 -17.66 -11.55 -17.24
C LEU A 40 -18.97 -11.36 -16.48
N GLY A 41 -19.90 -10.56 -17.00
CA GLY A 41 -21.13 -10.21 -16.30
C GLY A 41 -22.00 -11.40 -15.89
N LYS A 42 -21.90 -12.54 -16.60
CA LYS A 42 -22.64 -13.77 -16.31
C LYS A 42 -21.83 -14.86 -15.60
N ILE A 43 -20.53 -14.63 -15.38
CA ILE A 43 -19.65 -15.58 -14.72
C ILE A 43 -19.71 -15.33 -13.21
N GLU A 44 -20.05 -16.31 -12.42
CA GLU A 44 -20.05 -16.18 -10.96
C GLU A 44 -18.64 -16.22 -10.37
N PHE A 45 -18.47 -15.71 -9.14
CA PHE A 45 -17.19 -15.83 -8.43
C PHE A 45 -16.85 -17.31 -8.19
N GLY A 46 -15.60 -17.67 -8.43
CA GLY A 46 -15.10 -19.04 -8.37
C GLY A 46 -15.24 -19.83 -9.67
N GLN A 47 -15.96 -19.31 -10.66
CA GLN A 47 -16.09 -19.96 -11.97
C GLN A 47 -14.90 -19.62 -12.88
N GLU A 48 -14.61 -20.56 -13.77
CA GLU A 48 -13.60 -20.38 -14.81
C GLU A 48 -14.18 -19.69 -16.04
N VAL A 49 -13.36 -18.88 -16.69
CA VAL A 49 -13.67 -18.23 -17.96
C VAL A 49 -12.48 -18.35 -18.90
N GLN A 50 -12.75 -18.75 -20.14
CA GLN A 50 -11.74 -18.78 -21.19
C GLN A 50 -11.76 -17.45 -21.95
N ILE A 51 -10.62 -16.79 -22.04
CA ILE A 51 -10.42 -15.55 -22.83
C ILE A 51 -9.19 -15.77 -23.72
N GLY A 52 -9.44 -15.83 -25.02
CA GLY A 52 -8.41 -16.22 -25.98
C GLY A 52 -7.95 -17.66 -25.72
N SER A 53 -6.64 -17.84 -25.56
CA SER A 53 -6.01 -19.15 -25.28
C SER A 53 -5.82 -19.45 -23.79
N LYS A 54 -6.24 -18.56 -22.90
CA LYS A 54 -6.02 -18.67 -21.45
C LYS A 54 -7.31 -18.93 -20.71
N VAL A 55 -7.20 -19.66 -19.60
CA VAL A 55 -8.27 -19.88 -18.63
C VAL A 55 -7.96 -19.09 -17.36
N PHE A 56 -8.97 -18.45 -16.81
CA PHE A 56 -8.90 -17.65 -15.61
C PHE A 56 -10.01 -18.06 -14.66
N THR A 57 -9.73 -17.99 -13.35
CA THR A 57 -10.78 -18.04 -12.33
C THR A 57 -11.23 -16.62 -12.02
N ARG A 58 -12.55 -16.34 -12.07
CA ARG A 58 -13.09 -15.05 -11.63
C ARG A 58 -13.21 -15.00 -10.11
N LEU A 59 -12.51 -14.05 -9.48
CA LEU A 59 -12.58 -13.81 -8.02
C LEU A 59 -13.13 -12.42 -7.71
N PRO A 60 -13.69 -12.22 -6.49
CA PRO A 60 -13.99 -10.87 -6.02
C PRO A 60 -12.68 -10.09 -5.85
N PRO A 61 -12.63 -8.80 -6.27
CA PRO A 61 -11.42 -7.98 -6.17
C PRO A 61 -11.23 -7.49 -4.73
N ARG A 62 -10.65 -8.35 -3.89
CA ARG A 62 -10.24 -8.00 -2.52
C ARG A 62 -8.87 -7.33 -2.52
N LEU A 63 -8.45 -6.82 -1.35
CA LEU A 63 -7.16 -6.12 -1.23
C LEU A 63 -5.97 -6.93 -1.79
N PRO A 64 -5.80 -8.24 -1.51
CA PRO A 64 -4.70 -9.00 -2.08
C PRO A 64 -4.68 -9.01 -3.61
N GLU A 65 -5.83 -9.22 -4.26
CA GLU A 65 -5.97 -9.22 -5.72
C GLU A 65 -5.71 -7.83 -6.28
N LEU A 66 -6.25 -6.78 -5.65
CA LEU A 66 -6.05 -5.38 -6.07
C LEU A 66 -4.57 -4.98 -5.99
N VAL A 67 -3.87 -5.32 -4.91
CA VAL A 67 -2.43 -5.02 -4.73
C VAL A 67 -1.57 -5.82 -5.71
N GLN A 68 -1.92 -7.09 -5.99
CA GLN A 68 -1.20 -7.89 -6.99
C GLN A 68 -1.40 -7.37 -8.42
N GLY A 69 -2.63 -6.95 -8.75
CA GLY A 69 -3.00 -6.47 -10.07
C GLY A 69 -2.83 -4.97 -10.30
N MET A 70 -2.36 -4.22 -9.31
CA MET A 70 -2.18 -2.77 -9.41
C MET A 70 -1.13 -2.36 -10.44
N LYS A 71 -1.24 -1.15 -10.96
CA LYS A 71 -0.19 -0.54 -11.78
C LYS A 71 1.05 -0.26 -10.93
N ARG A 72 2.24 -0.44 -11.51
CA ARG A 72 3.50 -0.19 -10.81
C ARG A 72 4.42 0.73 -11.61
N ARG A 73 4.87 1.79 -10.98
CA ARG A 73 5.92 2.69 -11.47
C ARG A 73 7.13 2.67 -10.53
N ALA A 74 6.87 2.73 -9.22
CA ALA A 74 7.86 2.58 -8.15
C ALA A 74 7.81 1.17 -7.55
N GLN A 75 8.87 0.77 -6.86
CA GLN A 75 8.84 -0.36 -5.93
C GLN A 75 7.84 -0.02 -4.81
N THR A 76 7.10 -1.02 -4.37
CA THR A 76 6.07 -0.84 -3.34
C THR A 76 6.40 -1.63 -2.10
N ILE A 77 6.04 -1.09 -0.94
CA ILE A 77 6.05 -1.84 0.32
C ILE A 77 5.03 -3.00 0.18
N GLY A 78 5.51 -4.22 0.36
CA GLY A 78 4.69 -5.43 0.26
C GLY A 78 3.88 -5.69 1.52
N SER A 79 2.91 -6.62 1.44
CA SER A 79 1.98 -6.95 2.53
C SER A 79 2.68 -7.38 3.82
N LYS A 80 3.86 -8.00 3.72
CA LYS A 80 4.69 -8.41 4.86
C LYS A 80 5.06 -7.20 5.75
N ASP A 81 5.64 -6.17 5.14
CA ASP A 81 6.07 -4.96 5.86
C ASP A 81 4.87 -4.06 6.17
N ALA A 82 3.92 -3.92 5.25
CA ALA A 82 2.70 -3.15 5.43
C ALA A 82 1.90 -3.59 6.66
N GLY A 83 1.71 -4.90 6.82
CA GLY A 83 0.99 -5.46 7.97
C GLY A 83 1.67 -5.16 9.31
N VAL A 84 3.00 -5.26 9.36
CA VAL A 84 3.79 -4.96 10.55
C VAL A 84 3.76 -3.46 10.88
N LEU A 85 3.89 -2.60 9.87
CA LEU A 85 3.81 -1.15 10.04
C LEU A 85 2.44 -0.73 10.59
N ILE A 86 1.35 -1.20 10.00
CA ILE A 86 -0.02 -0.92 10.47
C ILE A 86 -0.19 -1.35 11.93
N ALA A 87 0.22 -2.57 12.27
CA ALA A 87 0.07 -3.11 13.61
C ALA A 87 0.91 -2.34 14.65
N ARG A 88 2.17 -1.99 14.31
CA ARG A 88 3.07 -1.28 15.25
C ARG A 88 2.74 0.19 15.40
N LEU A 89 2.23 0.83 14.36
CA LEU A 89 1.74 2.21 14.43
C LEU A 89 0.40 2.30 15.16
N GLY A 90 -0.31 1.17 15.30
CA GLY A 90 -1.63 1.12 15.94
C GLY A 90 -2.73 1.70 15.07
N ILE A 91 -2.55 1.72 13.72
CA ILE A 91 -3.53 2.30 12.80
C ILE A 91 -4.84 1.52 12.85
N GLY A 92 -5.94 2.25 13.01
CA GLY A 92 -7.29 1.72 13.08
C GLY A 92 -8.36 2.61 12.44
N PRO A 93 -9.63 2.19 12.49
CA PRO A 93 -10.72 2.98 11.94
C PRO A 93 -10.86 4.34 12.63
N GLY A 94 -10.92 5.40 11.84
CA GLY A 94 -11.09 6.76 12.34
C GLY A 94 -9.80 7.55 12.53
N ASP A 95 -8.63 6.92 12.44
CA ASP A 95 -7.34 7.60 12.55
C ASP A 95 -7.07 8.52 11.35
N VAL A 96 -6.27 9.54 11.57
CA VAL A 96 -5.66 10.39 10.55
C VAL A 96 -4.22 9.95 10.32
N VAL A 97 -3.92 9.50 9.11
CA VAL A 97 -2.60 8.96 8.76
C VAL A 97 -1.96 9.80 7.67
N LEU A 98 -0.72 10.23 7.91
CA LEU A 98 0.15 10.91 6.94
C LEU A 98 1.17 9.93 6.37
N GLU A 99 1.17 9.74 5.06
CA GLU A 99 2.13 8.93 4.33
C GLU A 99 2.92 9.79 3.34
N ALA A 100 4.23 9.79 3.46
CA ALA A 100 5.13 10.45 2.52
C ALA A 100 5.98 9.43 1.77
N GLY A 101 5.93 9.57 0.44
CA GLY A 101 6.36 8.62 -0.55
C GLY A 101 5.22 7.73 -1.00
N LEU A 102 4.14 8.33 -1.60
CA LEU A 102 3.01 7.58 -2.16
C LEU A 102 3.47 6.50 -3.16
N GLY A 103 4.44 6.84 -4.01
CA GLY A 103 4.96 5.94 -5.02
C GLY A 103 3.85 5.34 -5.90
N SER A 104 3.74 4.01 -5.94
CA SER A 104 2.64 3.33 -6.64
C SER A 104 1.42 3.07 -5.74
N GLY A 105 1.40 3.54 -4.49
CA GLY A 105 0.25 3.46 -3.58
C GLY A 105 0.04 2.08 -2.92
N GLY A 106 1.03 1.19 -2.94
CA GLY A 106 0.86 -0.15 -2.36
C GLY A 106 0.62 -0.11 -0.86
N GLN A 107 1.43 0.62 -0.10
CA GLN A 107 1.24 0.84 1.34
C GLN A 107 -0.05 1.60 1.62
N SER A 108 -0.32 2.66 0.85
CA SER A 108 -1.54 3.46 0.95
C SER A 108 -2.82 2.63 0.83
N MET A 109 -2.84 1.62 -0.07
CA MET A 109 -3.99 0.72 -0.23
C MET A 109 -4.22 -0.13 1.02
N HIS A 110 -3.17 -0.59 1.71
CA HIS A 110 -3.28 -1.33 2.96
C HIS A 110 -3.80 -0.43 4.09
N ILE A 111 -3.25 0.79 4.21
CA ILE A 111 -3.68 1.79 5.20
C ILE A 111 -5.15 2.16 4.96
N ALA A 112 -5.53 2.53 3.74
CA ALA A 112 -6.89 2.91 3.40
C ALA A 112 -7.92 1.82 3.75
N ARG A 113 -7.55 0.55 3.54
CA ARG A 113 -8.42 -0.59 3.91
C ARG A 113 -8.67 -0.71 5.40
N VAL A 114 -7.70 -0.36 6.24
CA VAL A 114 -7.80 -0.42 7.71
C VAL A 114 -8.49 0.80 8.28
N LEU A 115 -8.23 1.98 7.73
CA LEU A 115 -8.85 3.25 8.17
C LEU A 115 -10.37 3.24 8.05
N GLY A 116 -10.92 2.57 7.03
CA GLY A 116 -12.36 2.55 6.79
C GLY A 116 -12.92 3.95 6.48
N SER A 117 -14.23 4.08 6.42
CA SER A 117 -14.92 5.32 6.03
C SER A 117 -14.83 6.47 7.03
N SER A 118 -14.42 6.21 8.26
CA SER A 118 -14.27 7.23 9.32
C SER A 118 -12.86 7.81 9.40
N GLY A 119 -11.86 7.19 8.76
CA GLY A 119 -10.48 7.65 8.80
C GLY A 119 -10.13 8.64 7.70
N HIS A 120 -8.95 9.22 7.79
CA HIS A 120 -8.40 10.14 6.79
C HIS A 120 -6.98 9.73 6.43
N LEU A 121 -6.72 9.48 5.14
CA LEU A 121 -5.39 9.24 4.60
C LEU A 121 -4.90 10.50 3.88
N ILE A 122 -3.78 11.06 4.34
CA ILE A 122 -3.08 12.17 3.70
C ILE A 122 -1.82 11.60 3.05
N THR A 123 -1.68 11.75 1.73
CA THR A 123 -0.51 11.26 0.99
C THR A 123 0.29 12.41 0.40
N VAL A 124 1.63 12.26 0.39
CA VAL A 124 2.56 13.25 -0.17
C VAL A 124 3.50 12.57 -1.16
N GLU A 125 3.68 13.14 -2.35
CA GLU A 125 4.62 12.65 -3.37
C GLU A 125 5.11 13.82 -4.24
N PRO A 126 6.43 14.04 -4.36
CA PRO A 126 6.97 15.10 -5.20
C PRO A 126 7.05 14.77 -6.70
N ARG A 127 6.99 13.49 -7.06
CA ARG A 127 7.15 13.05 -8.47
C ARG A 127 5.78 12.83 -9.10
N GLU A 128 5.45 13.64 -10.10
CA GLU A 128 4.14 13.61 -10.76
C GLU A 128 3.79 12.24 -11.32
N GLU A 129 4.73 11.60 -12.03
CA GLU A 129 4.50 10.28 -12.64
C GLU A 129 4.32 9.14 -11.61
N HIS A 130 4.76 9.33 -10.35
CA HIS A 130 4.48 8.41 -9.25
C HIS A 130 3.11 8.71 -8.63
N SER A 131 2.81 9.99 -8.40
CA SER A 131 1.50 10.44 -7.91
C SER A 131 0.37 9.95 -8.80
N GLU A 132 0.47 10.11 -10.12
CA GLU A 132 -0.54 9.64 -11.07
C GLU A 132 -0.85 8.16 -10.88
N VAL A 133 0.18 7.31 -10.84
CA VAL A 133 0.01 5.85 -10.68
C VAL A 133 -0.55 5.50 -9.30
N GLY A 134 -0.04 6.12 -8.23
CA GLY A 134 -0.52 5.91 -6.87
C GLY A 134 -1.98 6.30 -6.70
N LEU A 135 -2.36 7.46 -7.23
CA LEU A 135 -3.74 7.98 -7.19
C LEU A 135 -4.69 7.12 -8.02
N GLU A 136 -4.28 6.63 -9.20
CA GLU A 136 -5.08 5.68 -9.98
C GLU A 136 -5.36 4.38 -9.21
N ASN A 137 -4.34 3.84 -8.51
CA ASN A 137 -4.51 2.63 -7.70
C ASN A 137 -5.41 2.87 -6.49
N LEU A 138 -5.30 4.00 -5.81
CA LEU A 138 -6.22 4.40 -4.73
C LEU A 138 -7.65 4.62 -5.25
N ALA A 139 -7.81 5.24 -6.41
CA ALA A 139 -9.11 5.39 -7.06
C ALA A 139 -9.74 4.05 -7.47
N MET A 140 -8.92 3.09 -7.89
CA MET A 140 -9.37 1.71 -8.12
C MET A 140 -9.86 1.07 -6.82
N LEU A 141 -9.09 1.16 -5.74
CA LEU A 141 -9.47 0.62 -4.44
C LEU A 141 -10.77 1.27 -3.93
N SER A 142 -10.89 2.60 -4.00
CA SER A 142 -12.06 3.33 -3.51
C SER A 142 -13.36 2.89 -4.18
N LYS A 143 -13.30 2.51 -5.46
CA LYS A 143 -14.44 1.97 -6.21
C LYS A 143 -14.71 0.48 -5.93
N ALA A 144 -13.70 -0.24 -5.44
CA ALA A 144 -13.80 -1.68 -5.21
C ALA A 144 -14.27 -2.03 -3.79
N ILE A 145 -14.18 -1.10 -2.83
CA ILE A 145 -14.55 -1.32 -1.42
C ILE A 145 -15.61 -0.34 -0.96
N ASP A 146 -16.49 -0.78 -0.05
CA ASP A 146 -17.61 0.04 0.46
C ASP A 146 -17.15 1.09 1.50
N ALA A 147 -16.02 0.85 2.17
CA ALA A 147 -15.53 1.68 3.27
C ALA A 147 -14.13 2.23 2.95
N PHE A 148 -14.07 3.23 2.08
CA PHE A 148 -12.84 3.95 1.77
C PHE A 148 -12.74 5.23 2.63
N PRO A 149 -11.57 5.58 3.19
CA PRO A 149 -11.39 6.76 4.02
C PRO A 149 -11.49 8.05 3.21
N GLN A 150 -11.63 9.19 3.89
CA GLN A 150 -11.30 10.45 3.27
C GLN A 150 -9.85 10.39 2.78
N HIS A 151 -9.58 10.90 1.58
CA HIS A 151 -8.22 10.92 1.03
C HIS A 151 -7.88 12.32 0.53
N SER A 152 -6.74 12.83 0.96
CA SER A 152 -6.14 14.08 0.50
C SER A 152 -4.74 13.81 -0.03
N HIS A 153 -4.42 14.37 -1.20
CA HIS A 153 -3.09 14.26 -1.79
C HIS A 153 -2.44 15.62 -1.89
N VAL A 154 -1.19 15.72 -1.44
CA VAL A 154 -0.36 16.91 -1.52
C VAL A 154 0.82 16.63 -2.45
N HIS A 155 0.96 17.44 -3.48
CA HIS A 155 2.06 17.32 -4.42
C HIS A 155 3.25 18.15 -3.95
N GLY A 156 4.36 17.50 -3.65
CA GLY A 156 5.59 18.17 -3.22
C GLY A 156 6.46 17.33 -2.31
N ARG A 157 7.57 17.93 -1.88
CA ARG A 157 8.43 17.35 -0.84
C ARG A 157 7.80 17.63 0.53
N ILE A 158 7.74 16.63 1.39
CA ILE A 158 7.00 16.72 2.66
C ILE A 158 7.45 17.91 3.53
N GLU A 159 8.75 18.19 3.56
CA GLU A 159 9.32 19.32 4.31
C GLU A 159 8.87 20.70 3.80
N SER A 160 8.40 20.77 2.56
CA SER A 160 7.89 22.00 1.95
C SER A 160 6.37 22.13 2.00
N CYS A 161 5.68 21.06 2.41
CA CYS A 161 4.22 20.98 2.38
C CYS A 161 3.57 21.01 3.77
N VAL A 162 4.33 21.30 4.83
CA VAL A 162 3.86 21.22 6.23
C VAL A 162 2.63 22.10 6.46
N GLU A 163 2.65 23.37 5.98
CA GLU A 163 1.51 24.30 6.15
C GLU A 163 0.25 23.78 5.42
N GLU A 164 0.41 23.21 4.22
CA GLU A 164 -0.69 22.63 3.47
C GLU A 164 -1.26 21.39 4.20
N ILE A 165 -0.39 20.51 4.71
CA ILE A 165 -0.80 19.35 5.50
C ILE A 165 -1.55 19.80 6.75
N GLN A 166 -1.08 20.82 7.46
CA GLN A 166 -1.75 21.39 8.64
C GLN A 166 -3.11 21.99 8.31
N SER A 167 -3.29 22.55 7.11
CA SER A 167 -4.60 23.05 6.67
C SER A 167 -5.61 21.91 6.44
N ILE A 168 -5.13 20.69 6.15
CA ILE A 168 -5.95 19.49 6.00
C ILE A 168 -6.25 18.86 7.37
N SER A 169 -5.26 18.75 8.24
CA SER A 169 -5.40 18.26 9.61
C SER A 169 -4.34 18.87 10.52
N GLU A 170 -4.76 19.44 11.64
CA GLU A 170 -3.87 20.03 12.64
C GLU A 170 -2.93 18.98 13.26
N HIS A 171 -3.44 17.77 13.46
CA HIS A 171 -2.71 16.64 14.02
C HIS A 171 -2.97 15.36 13.24
N VAL A 172 -2.04 14.41 13.32
CA VAL A 172 -2.14 13.07 12.75
C VAL A 172 -1.81 12.02 13.80
N ASP A 173 -2.45 10.84 13.71
CA ASP A 173 -2.26 9.75 14.67
C ASP A 173 -1.07 8.86 14.31
N ALA A 174 -0.77 8.76 13.02
CA ALA A 174 0.39 8.03 12.53
C ALA A 174 1.04 8.72 11.33
N ILE A 175 2.38 8.59 11.24
CA ILE A 175 3.19 9.07 10.12
C ILE A 175 4.00 7.92 9.56
N LEU A 176 3.98 7.75 8.23
CA LEU A 176 4.82 6.78 7.51
C LEU A 176 5.72 7.53 6.53
N LEU A 177 7.03 7.29 6.63
CA LEU A 177 8.05 7.90 5.79
C LEU A 177 8.76 6.83 4.96
N ASP A 178 8.47 6.77 3.65
CA ASP A 178 9.19 5.97 2.64
C ASP A 178 9.85 6.92 1.64
N LEU A 179 10.94 7.52 2.06
CA LEU A 179 11.67 8.55 1.31
C LEU A 179 13.17 8.52 1.66
N PRO A 180 14.06 9.06 0.80
CA PRO A 180 15.51 8.94 1.02
C PRO A 180 16.05 9.82 2.14
N GLU A 181 15.39 10.94 2.48
CA GLU A 181 15.94 12.00 3.34
C GLU A 181 15.15 12.11 4.65
N HIS A 182 15.13 11.02 5.45
CA HIS A 182 14.40 10.93 6.71
C HIS A 182 14.65 12.06 7.70
N PRO A 183 15.91 12.53 7.97
CA PRO A 183 16.14 13.53 9.01
C PRO A 183 15.41 14.85 8.79
N ILE A 184 15.37 15.34 7.55
CA ILE A 184 14.68 16.58 7.22
C ILE A 184 13.16 16.38 7.37
N ALA A 185 12.62 15.29 6.83
CA ALA A 185 11.21 14.96 6.93
C ALA A 185 10.76 14.84 8.40
N ILE A 186 11.50 14.07 9.23
CA ILE A 186 11.21 13.88 10.66
C ILE A 186 11.11 15.23 11.37
N ARG A 187 12.12 16.11 11.24
CA ARG A 187 12.09 17.42 11.87
C ARG A 187 10.89 18.28 11.47
N SER A 188 10.50 18.17 10.21
CA SER A 188 9.39 18.97 9.66
C SER A 188 8.02 18.50 10.15
N VAL A 189 7.78 17.18 10.24
CA VAL A 189 6.44 16.65 10.51
C VAL A 189 6.24 16.08 11.91
N ALA A 190 7.29 15.90 12.71
CA ALA A 190 7.15 15.45 14.10
C ALA A 190 6.18 16.32 14.94
N PRO A 191 6.13 17.66 14.76
CA PRO A 191 5.15 18.49 15.47
C PRO A 191 3.69 18.20 15.14
N LEU A 192 3.40 17.60 13.97
CA LEU A 192 2.03 17.22 13.56
C LEU A 192 1.55 15.94 14.25
N LEU A 193 2.48 15.11 14.76
CA LEU A 193 2.11 13.84 15.38
C LEU A 193 1.40 14.08 16.72
N SER A 194 0.24 13.47 16.92
CA SER A 194 -0.51 13.51 18.16
C SER A 194 0.30 12.94 19.33
N ILE A 195 0.02 13.36 20.58
CA ILE A 195 0.56 12.70 21.76
C ILE A 195 0.07 11.23 21.78
N GLY A 196 1.00 10.29 21.95
CA GLY A 196 0.73 8.86 21.83
C GLY A 196 0.80 8.32 20.41
N GLY A 197 0.78 9.20 19.40
CA GLY A 197 0.94 8.83 17.98
C GLY A 197 2.34 8.27 17.67
N ARG A 198 2.44 7.59 16.54
CA ARG A 198 3.67 6.91 16.12
C ARG A 198 4.10 7.28 14.72
N MET A 199 5.43 7.32 14.54
CA MET A 199 6.06 7.53 13.23
C MET A 199 6.86 6.29 12.84
N SER A 200 6.80 5.91 11.57
CA SER A 200 7.68 4.90 11.00
C SER A 200 8.58 5.47 9.92
N CYS A 201 9.80 4.91 9.83
CA CYS A 201 10.72 5.14 8.71
C CYS A 201 11.02 3.81 8.04
N TYR A 202 10.88 3.77 6.70
CA TYR A 202 11.24 2.64 5.84
C TYR A 202 12.61 2.92 5.23
N CYS A 203 13.63 2.22 5.71
CA CYS A 203 15.05 2.50 5.44
C CYS A 203 15.69 1.34 4.67
N PRO A 204 15.89 1.44 3.34
CA PRO A 204 16.56 0.41 2.55
C PRO A 204 17.97 0.06 3.00
N VAL A 205 18.68 0.98 3.65
CA VAL A 205 20.07 0.78 4.11
C VAL A 205 20.24 1.22 5.55
N SER A 206 21.21 0.61 6.27
CA SER A 206 21.44 0.86 7.71
C SER A 206 21.83 2.29 8.03
N THR A 207 22.53 2.97 7.14
CA THR A 207 22.89 4.39 7.33
C THR A 207 21.66 5.30 7.39
N GLN A 208 20.60 5.00 6.64
CA GLN A 208 19.33 5.72 6.72
C GLN A 208 18.63 5.44 8.06
N LEU A 209 18.69 4.20 8.55
CA LEU A 209 18.14 3.83 9.85
C LEU A 209 18.85 4.59 10.99
N GLU A 210 20.18 4.65 10.97
CA GLU A 210 20.99 5.39 11.97
C GLU A 210 20.63 6.89 11.96
N GLN A 211 20.54 7.48 10.77
CA GLN A 211 20.16 8.89 10.61
C GLN A 211 18.73 9.19 11.05
N ALA A 212 17.78 8.30 10.73
CA ALA A 212 16.39 8.43 11.17
C ALA A 212 16.27 8.30 12.69
N TRP A 213 17.01 7.36 13.30
CA TRP A 213 17.06 7.19 14.75
C TRP A 213 17.51 8.47 15.45
N ALA A 214 18.68 8.99 15.06
CA ALA A 214 19.23 10.22 15.63
C ALA A 214 18.27 11.42 15.47
N ALA A 215 17.61 11.53 14.31
CA ALA A 215 16.64 12.60 14.06
C ALA A 215 15.37 12.47 14.92
N CYS A 216 14.89 11.25 15.18
CA CYS A 216 13.77 11.01 16.09
C CYS A 216 14.12 11.46 17.53
N GLU A 217 15.29 11.09 18.04
CA GLU A 217 15.76 11.51 19.35
C GLU A 217 15.93 13.03 19.46
N GLU A 218 16.48 13.68 18.42
CA GLU A 218 16.66 15.13 18.35
C GLU A 218 15.33 15.90 18.50
N VAL A 219 14.25 15.39 17.93
CA VAL A 219 12.90 16.01 18.01
C VAL A 219 12.06 15.52 19.19
N GLY A 220 12.63 14.71 20.08
CA GLY A 220 11.99 14.23 21.30
C GLY A 220 11.03 13.03 21.08
N LEU A 221 11.14 12.34 19.96
CA LEU A 221 10.43 11.08 19.75
C LEU A 221 11.23 9.92 20.37
N GLU A 222 10.55 9.02 21.08
CA GLU A 222 11.17 7.80 21.62
C GLU A 222 11.11 6.67 20.61
N VAL A 223 12.28 6.13 20.21
CA VAL A 223 12.34 4.95 19.35
C VAL A 223 11.93 3.72 20.15
N GLU A 224 10.74 3.19 19.87
CA GLU A 224 10.21 1.99 20.54
C GLU A 224 10.74 0.69 19.94
N TRP A 225 11.02 0.69 18.64
CA TRP A 225 11.47 -0.49 17.94
C TRP A 225 12.19 -0.15 16.64
N ALA A 226 13.23 -0.92 16.34
CA ALA A 226 13.86 -0.95 15.03
C ALA A 226 14.23 -2.39 14.66
N GLY A 227 14.12 -2.74 13.38
CA GLY A 227 14.45 -4.08 12.91
C GLY A 227 14.05 -4.30 11.45
N GLU A 228 14.16 -5.53 11.01
CA GLU A 228 13.69 -5.98 9.69
C GLU A 228 12.79 -7.21 9.82
N ILE A 229 11.97 -7.47 8.81
CA ILE A 229 11.09 -8.64 8.77
C ILE A 229 11.55 -9.58 7.67
N ILE A 230 11.91 -10.82 8.06
CA ILE A 230 12.31 -11.88 7.15
C ILE A 230 11.15 -12.88 7.02
N GLU A 231 10.62 -13.02 5.80
CA GLU A 231 9.59 -14.00 5.49
C GLU A 231 10.21 -15.24 4.85
N ARG A 232 9.79 -16.41 5.31
CA ARG A 232 10.19 -17.69 4.73
C ARG A 232 8.97 -18.42 4.20
N GLU A 233 8.78 -18.37 2.91
CA GLU A 233 7.68 -19.07 2.25
C GLU A 233 7.87 -20.57 2.23
N TRP A 234 6.76 -21.32 2.25
CA TRP A 234 6.72 -22.77 2.09
C TRP A 234 5.84 -23.13 0.89
N GLY A 235 6.24 -24.13 0.17
CA GLY A 235 5.54 -24.63 -1.01
C GLY A 235 5.42 -26.14 -1.02
N LYS A 236 4.56 -26.67 -1.90
CA LYS A 236 4.43 -28.12 -2.14
C LYS A 236 5.73 -28.66 -2.79
N ALA A 237 6.25 -29.75 -2.25
CA ALA A 237 7.34 -30.48 -2.87
C ALA A 237 6.84 -31.41 -3.99
N SER A 238 7.61 -31.56 -5.06
CA SER A 238 7.27 -32.42 -6.19
C SER A 238 7.09 -33.90 -5.82
N LYS A 239 7.73 -34.35 -4.73
CA LYS A 239 7.64 -35.72 -4.19
C LYS A 239 6.61 -35.86 -3.06
N GLY A 240 5.74 -34.88 -2.87
CA GLY A 240 4.76 -34.81 -1.78
C GLY A 240 5.27 -34.09 -0.54
N GLY A 241 4.33 -33.64 0.32
CA GLY A 241 4.62 -32.83 1.50
C GLY A 241 4.84 -31.35 1.19
N VAL A 242 5.18 -30.57 2.23
CA VAL A 242 5.49 -29.15 2.13
C VAL A 242 6.90 -28.89 2.65
N ARG A 243 7.59 -27.94 2.06
CA ARG A 243 8.94 -27.53 2.46
C ARG A 243 9.13 -26.03 2.22
N PRO A 244 10.13 -25.41 2.89
CA PRO A 244 10.54 -24.07 2.54
C PRO A 244 10.87 -23.95 1.05
N VAL A 245 10.42 -22.86 0.43
CA VAL A 245 10.80 -22.49 -0.94
C VAL A 245 12.31 -22.20 -0.94
N ASN A 246 13.02 -22.73 -1.94
CA ASN A 246 14.44 -22.45 -2.11
C ASN A 246 14.56 -21.04 -2.71
N GLY A 247 15.21 -20.16 -1.99
CA GLY A 247 15.50 -18.79 -2.41
C GLY A 247 16.30 -18.05 -1.35
N PRO A 248 17.00 -16.96 -1.72
CA PRO A 248 17.65 -16.12 -0.73
C PRO A 248 16.59 -15.51 0.18
N PHE A 249 16.90 -15.38 1.47
CA PHE A 249 16.13 -14.50 2.36
C PHE A 249 16.34 -13.08 1.88
N GLY A 250 15.27 -12.46 1.33
CA GLY A 250 15.36 -11.11 0.80
C GLY A 250 15.31 -10.07 1.92
N HIS A 251 16.29 -9.18 1.95
CA HIS A 251 16.18 -7.92 2.67
C HIS A 251 15.26 -6.98 1.88
N THR A 252 14.29 -6.34 2.56
CA THR A 252 13.45 -5.29 1.95
C THR A 252 13.85 -3.92 2.46
N ALA A 253 13.78 -3.73 3.77
CA ALA A 253 14.22 -2.52 4.46
C ALA A 253 14.39 -2.79 5.95
N PHE A 254 15.15 -1.93 6.61
CA PHE A 254 15.07 -1.70 8.05
C PHE A 254 13.89 -0.80 8.34
N LEU A 255 13.13 -1.12 9.37
CA LEU A 255 11.97 -0.37 9.83
C LEU A 255 12.30 0.26 11.18
N LEU A 256 11.90 1.50 11.39
CA LEU A 256 11.98 2.19 12.66
C LEU A 256 10.58 2.63 13.06
N ILE A 257 10.25 2.47 14.34
CA ILE A 257 9.01 2.99 14.94
C ILE A 257 9.39 3.87 16.12
N ALA A 258 8.94 5.11 16.11
CA ALA A 258 9.12 6.07 17.19
C ALA A 258 7.79 6.65 17.63
N GLN A 259 7.66 6.97 18.92
CA GLN A 259 6.43 7.47 19.54
C GLN A 259 6.62 8.88 20.08
N ARG A 260 5.59 9.71 19.97
CA ARG A 260 5.48 10.99 20.66
C ARG A 260 4.84 10.80 22.04
N LYS A 261 5.58 11.10 23.12
CA LYS A 261 5.10 10.97 24.52
C LYS A 261 4.78 12.30 25.19
N ALA A 262 5.32 13.40 24.68
CA ALA A 262 5.13 14.75 25.21
C ALA A 262 5.11 15.81 24.10
#